data_12da7b9d5451fdc7e1eae71376c6c6ea
#
_entry.id   12da7b9d5451fdc7e1eae71376c6c6ea
#
_cell.length_a   1.000
_cell.length_b   1.000
_cell.length_c   1.000
_cell.angle_alpha   90.00
_cell.angle_beta   90.00
_cell.angle_gamma   90.00
#
_symmetry.space_group_name_H-M   'P 1'
#
loop_
_entity.id
_entity.type
_entity.pdbx_description
1 polymer ?
#
loop_
_entity_poly.entity_id
_entity_poly.type
_entity_poly.pdbx_seq_one_letter_code
_entity_poly.pdbx_strand_id
1 'polypeptide(L)'
;GTLAVQAEKDNLDTFIVSGDKDFMQLINEHIFLYAPGTKKSPQPIVYDAKKVKEKWGVSPEKIIDLLGLMGDSSDNVPGVAGIGEKTAVKLINEHGSLEGALKNAEQVTNKRARNGLMEGADNAKISKKLVTILLDVELAFSTKDFIKQEVDIKSCISKFSELEFQGFVKQLGTELNNFAKG
;
A
#
# COMPACT_ATOMS: atom_id res chain seq x y z
N GLY A 1 3.60 6.68 3.58
CA GLY A 1 4.83 6.20 2.93
C GLY A 1 6.08 6.88 3.46
N THR A 2 6.07 8.21 3.53
CA THR A 2 7.19 9.00 4.08
C THR A 2 7.50 8.61 5.52
N LEU A 3 6.49 8.48 6.37
CA LEU A 3 6.68 8.05 7.77
C LEU A 3 7.20 6.62 7.89
N ALA A 4 6.70 5.71 7.05
CA ALA A 4 7.16 4.32 7.06
C ALA A 4 8.66 4.23 6.73
N VAL A 5 9.13 4.99 5.72
CA VAL A 5 10.56 5.06 5.36
C VAL A 5 11.39 5.76 6.44
N GLN A 6 10.85 6.77 7.13
CA GLN A 6 11.54 7.37 8.27
C GLN A 6 11.66 6.40 9.44
N ALA A 7 10.60 5.66 9.75
CA ALA A 7 10.59 4.64 10.80
C ALA A 7 11.61 3.51 10.53
N GLU A 8 11.72 3.07 9.27
CA GLU A 8 12.72 2.10 8.84
C GLU A 8 14.16 2.57 9.12
N LYS A 9 14.47 3.86 8.86
CA LYS A 9 15.78 4.44 9.18
C LYS A 9 16.07 4.44 10.68
N ASP A 10 15.02 4.48 11.50
CA ASP A 10 15.10 4.38 12.96
C ASP A 10 15.08 2.92 13.46
N ASN A 11 15.18 1.91 12.55
CA ASN A 11 15.07 0.48 12.81
C ASN A 11 13.75 0.07 13.49
N LEU A 12 12.64 0.70 13.09
CA LEU A 12 11.31 0.39 13.59
C LEU A 12 10.52 -0.40 12.55
N ASP A 13 9.86 -1.47 13.00
CA ASP A 13 8.90 -2.18 12.16
C ASP A 13 7.62 -1.37 12.02
N THR A 14 7.15 -1.22 10.78
CA THR A 14 5.99 -0.40 10.44
C THR A 14 4.89 -1.25 9.82
N PHE A 15 3.68 -1.15 10.34
CA PHE A 15 2.49 -1.75 9.77
C PHE A 15 1.60 -0.65 9.17
N ILE A 16 1.56 -0.56 7.84
CA ILE A 16 0.64 0.33 7.12
C ILE A 16 -0.74 -0.33 7.15
N VAL A 17 -1.72 0.28 7.80
CA VAL A 17 -3.09 -0.25 7.88
C VAL A 17 -3.91 0.34 6.74
N SER A 18 -4.07 -0.42 5.65
CA SER A 18 -4.80 0.03 4.46
C SER A 18 -5.33 -1.12 3.62
N GLY A 19 -6.42 -0.89 2.90
CA GLY A 19 -6.90 -1.77 1.82
C GLY A 19 -6.27 -1.45 0.46
N ASP A 20 -5.50 -0.38 0.37
CA ASP A 20 -4.89 0.09 -0.86
C ASP A 20 -3.66 -0.76 -1.23
N LYS A 21 -3.72 -1.34 -2.44
CA LYS A 21 -2.66 -2.20 -2.96
C LYS A 21 -1.37 -1.46 -3.32
N ASP A 22 -1.46 -0.16 -3.54
CA ASP A 22 -0.30 0.63 -3.95
C ASP A 22 0.77 0.66 -2.86
N PHE A 23 0.37 0.54 -1.58
CA PHE A 23 1.33 0.39 -0.47
C PHE A 23 2.17 -0.88 -0.52
N MET A 24 1.80 -1.89 -1.34
CA MET A 24 2.61 -3.10 -1.49
C MET A 24 3.99 -2.82 -2.10
N GLN A 25 4.16 -1.68 -2.80
CA GLN A 25 5.45 -1.23 -3.32
C GLN A 25 6.47 -0.89 -2.23
N LEU A 26 6.01 -0.60 -1.01
CA LEU A 26 6.85 -0.18 0.11
C LEU A 26 7.28 -1.35 1.01
N ILE A 27 6.70 -2.53 0.81
CA ILE A 27 6.95 -3.69 1.67
C ILE A 27 8.40 -4.17 1.53
N ASN A 28 9.06 -4.33 2.68
CA ASN A 28 10.41 -4.84 2.80
C ASN A 28 10.58 -5.61 4.12
N GLU A 29 11.80 -5.66 4.69
CA GLU A 29 12.09 -6.37 5.95
C GLU A 29 11.47 -5.67 7.17
N HIS A 30 11.21 -4.35 7.11
CA HIS A 30 10.69 -3.53 8.20
C HIS A 30 9.31 -2.91 7.92
N ILE A 31 8.84 -2.93 6.69
CA ILE A 31 7.56 -2.33 6.31
C ILE A 31 6.60 -3.44 5.86
N PHE A 32 5.44 -3.49 6.49
CA PHE A 32 4.38 -4.47 6.24
C PHE A 32 3.08 -3.75 5.91
N LEU A 33 2.21 -4.37 5.10
CA LEU A 33 0.85 -3.88 4.86
C LEU A 33 -0.15 -4.76 5.62
N TYR A 34 -0.86 -4.18 6.58
CA TYR A 34 -2.00 -4.80 7.25
C TYR A 34 -3.27 -4.44 6.47
N ALA A 35 -3.79 -5.36 5.69
CA ALA A 35 -5.05 -5.21 4.97
C ALA A 35 -6.21 -5.68 5.87
N PRO A 36 -7.12 -4.79 6.28
CA PRO A 36 -8.29 -5.15 7.07
C PRO A 36 -9.18 -6.14 6.35
N GLY A 37 -9.87 -6.98 7.10
CA GLY A 37 -10.87 -7.88 6.55
C GLY A 37 -11.98 -7.11 5.81
N THR A 38 -12.55 -7.76 4.80
CA THR A 38 -13.68 -7.24 4.03
C THR A 38 -14.90 -8.14 4.21
N LYS A 39 -16.08 -7.72 3.74
CA LYS A 39 -17.27 -8.58 3.75
C LYS A 39 -17.07 -9.93 3.03
N LYS A 40 -16.21 -9.94 1.99
CA LYS A 40 -15.90 -11.16 1.20
C LYS A 40 -14.78 -12.01 1.82
N SER A 41 -13.86 -11.38 2.53
CA SER A 41 -12.74 -12.02 3.24
C SER A 41 -12.62 -11.38 4.62
N PRO A 42 -13.34 -11.92 5.64
CA PRO A 42 -13.44 -11.29 6.95
C PRO A 42 -12.12 -11.24 7.73
N GLN A 43 -11.20 -12.14 7.43
CA GLN A 43 -9.91 -12.19 8.11
C GLN A 43 -8.95 -11.14 7.56
N PRO A 44 -8.29 -10.33 8.43
CA PRO A 44 -7.24 -9.43 8.00
C PRO A 44 -6.02 -10.20 7.50
N ILE A 45 -5.26 -9.60 6.62
CA ILE A 45 -4.02 -10.18 6.08
C ILE A 45 -2.87 -9.20 6.30
N VAL A 46 -1.77 -9.68 6.88
CA VAL A 46 -0.51 -8.96 6.88
C VAL A 46 0.30 -9.42 5.67
N TYR A 47 0.58 -8.50 4.76
CA TYR A 47 1.44 -8.74 3.61
C TYR A 47 2.89 -8.41 3.97
N ASP A 48 3.75 -9.38 3.72
CA ASP A 48 5.20 -9.30 3.63
C ASP A 48 5.65 -9.47 2.16
N ALA A 49 6.93 -9.40 1.89
CA ALA A 49 7.47 -9.55 0.53
C ALA A 49 7.10 -10.90 -0.11
N LYS A 50 7.05 -11.97 0.68
CA LYS A 50 6.67 -13.31 0.21
C LYS A 50 5.21 -13.34 -0.25
N LYS A 51 4.29 -12.84 0.56
CA LYS A 51 2.86 -12.80 0.24
C LYS A 51 2.55 -11.86 -0.93
N VAL A 52 3.30 -10.76 -1.09
CA VAL A 52 3.19 -9.90 -2.29
C VAL A 52 3.55 -10.70 -3.53
N LYS A 53 4.68 -11.43 -3.52
CA LYS A 53 5.11 -12.25 -4.63
C LYS A 53 4.13 -13.40 -4.94
N GLU A 54 3.58 -14.04 -3.91
CA GLU A 54 2.55 -15.09 -4.06
C GLU A 54 1.27 -14.53 -4.71
N LYS A 55 0.86 -13.32 -4.34
CA LYS A 55 -0.36 -12.68 -4.83
C LYS A 55 -0.21 -12.11 -6.24
N TRP A 56 0.89 -11.41 -6.50
CA TRP A 56 1.08 -10.61 -7.71
C TRP A 56 2.07 -11.20 -8.71
N GLY A 57 2.79 -12.27 -8.34
CA GLY A 57 3.81 -12.89 -9.20
C GLY A 57 5.09 -12.07 -9.40
N VAL A 58 5.21 -10.95 -8.69
CA VAL A 58 6.38 -10.06 -8.69
C VAL A 58 6.73 -9.66 -7.25
N SER A 59 7.97 -9.23 -7.02
CA SER A 59 8.41 -8.72 -5.72
C SER A 59 7.92 -7.28 -5.48
N PRO A 60 7.88 -6.79 -4.21
CA PRO A 60 7.36 -5.48 -3.85
C PRO A 60 7.89 -4.33 -4.70
N GLU A 61 9.19 -4.28 -4.94
CA GLU A 61 9.85 -3.23 -5.73
C GLU A 61 9.42 -3.22 -7.21
N LYS A 62 8.73 -4.28 -7.68
CA LYS A 62 8.19 -4.40 -9.04
C LYS A 62 6.71 -4.05 -9.15
N ILE A 63 6.04 -3.81 -8.03
CA ILE A 63 4.62 -3.43 -8.02
C ILE A 63 4.38 -2.15 -8.81
N ILE A 64 5.27 -1.16 -8.71
CA ILE A 64 5.19 0.10 -9.48
C ILE A 64 5.20 -0.19 -10.99
N ASP A 65 6.11 -1.04 -11.44
CA ASP A 65 6.23 -1.43 -12.85
C ASP A 65 4.99 -2.20 -13.32
N LEU A 66 4.49 -3.12 -12.47
CA LEU A 66 3.30 -3.91 -12.74
C LEU A 66 2.08 -3.02 -12.93
N LEU A 67 1.82 -2.11 -11.99
CA LEU A 67 0.69 -1.17 -12.03
C LEU A 67 0.85 -0.17 -13.17
N GLY A 68 2.07 0.28 -13.45
CA GLY A 68 2.37 1.15 -14.60
C GLY A 68 2.00 0.52 -15.94
N LEU A 69 2.21 -0.80 -16.10
CA LEU A 69 1.84 -1.53 -17.31
C LEU A 69 0.34 -1.85 -17.37
N MET A 70 -0.24 -2.41 -16.30
CA MET A 70 -1.64 -2.86 -16.33
C MET A 70 -2.64 -1.74 -16.09
N GLY A 71 -2.21 -0.62 -15.51
CA GLY A 71 -3.08 0.45 -15.05
C GLY A 71 -3.84 0.10 -13.78
N ASP A 72 -4.62 1.08 -13.32
CA ASP A 72 -5.56 0.94 -12.21
C ASP A 72 -6.86 1.68 -12.49
N SER A 73 -7.93 0.94 -12.74
CA SER A 73 -9.24 1.53 -13.01
C SER A 73 -9.86 2.21 -11.80
N SER A 74 -9.48 1.82 -10.56
CA SER A 74 -9.97 2.45 -9.33
C SER A 74 -9.52 3.90 -9.23
N ASP A 75 -8.29 4.17 -9.67
CA ASP A 75 -7.63 5.47 -9.55
C ASP A 75 -7.49 6.16 -10.91
N ASN A 76 -8.19 5.64 -11.93
CA ASN A 76 -8.17 6.16 -13.29
C ASN A 76 -6.75 6.22 -13.91
N VAL A 77 -5.90 5.26 -13.55
CA VAL A 77 -4.56 5.10 -14.12
C VAL A 77 -4.67 4.30 -15.41
N PRO A 78 -4.26 4.86 -16.57
CA PRO A 78 -4.57 4.27 -17.87
C PRO A 78 -3.85 2.95 -18.17
N GLY A 79 -2.61 2.77 -17.72
CA GLY A 79 -1.77 1.64 -18.10
C GLY A 79 -1.47 1.60 -19.60
N VAL A 80 -1.17 0.40 -20.10
CA VAL A 80 -0.91 0.14 -21.51
C VAL A 80 -2.07 -0.66 -22.12
N ALA A 81 -2.63 -0.18 -23.20
CA ALA A 81 -3.76 -0.83 -23.87
C ALA A 81 -3.42 -2.28 -24.25
N GLY A 82 -4.28 -3.21 -23.83
CA GLY A 82 -4.10 -4.63 -24.14
C GLY A 82 -3.16 -5.39 -23.22
N ILE A 83 -2.62 -4.74 -22.18
CA ILE A 83 -1.80 -5.36 -21.12
C ILE A 83 -2.62 -5.43 -19.84
N GLY A 84 -3.06 -6.64 -19.48
CA GLY A 84 -3.64 -6.92 -18.17
C GLY A 84 -2.62 -7.58 -17.25
N GLU A 85 -3.02 -7.87 -16.01
CA GLU A 85 -2.19 -8.41 -14.95
C GLU A 85 -1.24 -9.55 -15.39
N LYS A 86 -1.79 -10.63 -15.97
CA LYS A 86 -0.97 -11.79 -16.38
C LYS A 86 0.10 -11.43 -17.41
N THR A 87 -0.22 -10.54 -18.34
CA THR A 87 0.73 -10.09 -19.37
C THR A 87 1.77 -9.16 -18.76
N ALA A 88 1.37 -8.26 -17.87
CA ALA A 88 2.28 -7.37 -17.16
C ALA A 88 3.28 -8.16 -16.30
N VAL A 89 2.81 -9.13 -15.51
CA VAL A 89 3.68 -10.04 -14.73
C VAL A 89 4.72 -10.74 -15.61
N LYS A 90 4.27 -11.29 -16.74
CA LYS A 90 5.18 -11.95 -17.69
C LYS A 90 6.24 -10.99 -18.21
N LEU A 91 5.84 -9.80 -18.67
CA LEU A 91 6.75 -8.79 -19.19
C LEU A 91 7.78 -8.32 -18.14
N ILE A 92 7.33 -8.10 -16.89
CA ILE A 92 8.24 -7.71 -15.80
C ILE A 92 9.23 -8.82 -15.49
N ASN A 93 8.79 -10.07 -15.44
CA ASN A 93 9.68 -11.20 -15.17
C ASN A 93 10.67 -11.46 -16.31
N GLU A 94 10.29 -11.20 -17.57
CA GLU A 94 11.16 -11.40 -18.76
C GLU A 94 12.12 -10.23 -18.97
N HIS A 95 11.69 -8.98 -18.72
CA HIS A 95 12.44 -7.78 -19.07
C HIS A 95 12.92 -6.97 -17.85
N GLY A 96 12.59 -7.41 -16.63
CA GLY A 96 13.06 -6.85 -15.38
C GLY A 96 12.34 -5.58 -14.91
N SER A 97 11.77 -4.77 -15.79
CA SER A 97 11.06 -3.51 -15.48
C SER A 97 10.13 -3.09 -16.59
N LEU A 98 9.30 -2.09 -16.32
CA LEU A 98 8.48 -1.41 -17.32
C LEU A 98 9.34 -0.83 -18.45
N GLU A 99 10.43 -0.15 -18.12
CA GLU A 99 11.36 0.41 -19.09
C GLU A 99 12.04 -0.69 -19.94
N GLY A 100 12.38 -1.82 -19.30
CA GLY A 100 12.90 -3.00 -19.98
C GLY A 100 11.89 -3.56 -20.98
N ALA A 101 10.62 -3.66 -20.60
CA ALA A 101 9.54 -4.11 -21.48
C ALA A 101 9.32 -3.14 -22.65
N LEU A 102 9.33 -1.83 -22.41
CA LEU A 102 9.20 -0.84 -23.47
C LEU A 102 10.38 -0.89 -24.46
N LYS A 103 11.61 -1.01 -23.96
CA LYS A 103 12.83 -1.11 -24.78
C LYS A 103 12.84 -2.33 -25.70
N ASN A 104 12.27 -3.43 -25.22
CA ASN A 104 12.23 -4.70 -25.95
C ASN A 104 10.84 -4.99 -26.56
N ALA A 105 10.01 -3.96 -26.76
CA ALA A 105 8.63 -4.10 -27.22
C ALA A 105 8.52 -4.89 -28.52
N GLU A 106 9.41 -4.69 -29.50
CA GLU A 106 9.42 -5.39 -30.78
C GLU A 106 9.61 -6.90 -30.65
N GLN A 107 10.30 -7.35 -29.60
CA GLN A 107 10.60 -8.77 -29.34
C GLN A 107 9.45 -9.49 -28.62
N VAL A 108 8.45 -8.75 -28.15
CA VAL A 108 7.29 -9.31 -27.44
C VAL A 108 6.46 -10.16 -28.39
N THR A 109 6.33 -11.45 -28.09
CA THR A 109 5.63 -12.43 -28.95
C THR A 109 4.13 -12.16 -29.06
N ASN A 110 3.50 -11.70 -27.98
CA ASN A 110 2.09 -11.34 -27.96
C ASN A 110 1.87 -10.05 -28.78
N LYS A 111 1.25 -10.18 -29.96
CA LYS A 111 1.02 -9.07 -30.88
C LYS A 111 0.27 -7.89 -30.25
N ARG A 112 -0.75 -8.18 -29.43
CA ARG A 112 -1.55 -7.13 -28.76
C ARG A 112 -0.72 -6.36 -27.74
N ALA A 113 0.06 -7.07 -26.91
CA ALA A 113 0.95 -6.45 -25.93
C ALA A 113 2.07 -5.67 -26.61
N ARG A 114 2.67 -6.22 -27.68
CA ARG A 114 3.69 -5.54 -28.48
C ARG A 114 3.19 -4.21 -29.03
N ASN A 115 2.04 -4.20 -29.71
CA ASN A 115 1.46 -2.97 -30.24
C ASN A 115 1.14 -1.98 -29.12
N GLY A 116 0.54 -2.46 -28.02
CA GLY A 116 0.27 -1.64 -26.85
C GLY A 116 1.52 -0.97 -26.29
N LEU A 117 2.65 -1.69 -26.16
CA LEU A 117 3.92 -1.13 -25.68
C LEU A 117 4.49 -0.09 -26.66
N MET A 118 4.41 -0.35 -27.96
CA MET A 118 4.93 0.57 -28.98
C MET A 118 4.12 1.86 -29.07
N GLU A 119 2.80 1.77 -28.95
CA GLU A 119 1.88 2.93 -29.05
C GLU A 119 1.64 3.61 -27.69
N GLY A 120 1.74 2.87 -26.58
CA GLY A 120 1.37 3.32 -25.24
C GLY A 120 2.54 3.67 -24.31
N ALA A 121 3.73 3.88 -24.84
CA ALA A 121 4.93 4.15 -24.01
C ALA A 121 4.78 5.35 -23.07
N ASP A 122 4.12 6.42 -23.52
CA ASP A 122 3.91 7.60 -22.69
C ASP A 122 2.85 7.35 -21.61
N ASN A 123 1.78 6.61 -21.95
CA ASN A 123 0.79 6.18 -20.97
C ASN A 123 1.41 5.29 -19.89
N ALA A 124 2.32 4.38 -20.26
CA ALA A 124 3.05 3.54 -19.31
C ALA A 124 3.87 4.39 -18.31
N LYS A 125 4.62 5.37 -18.83
CA LYS A 125 5.44 6.27 -17.99
C LYS A 125 4.58 7.13 -17.06
N ILE A 126 3.48 7.71 -17.59
CA ILE A 126 2.53 8.50 -16.78
C ILE A 126 1.90 7.61 -15.71
N SER A 127 1.45 6.41 -16.07
CA SER A 127 0.87 5.46 -15.13
C SER A 127 1.85 5.09 -14.03
N LYS A 128 3.10 4.76 -14.36
CA LYS A 128 4.15 4.49 -13.38
C LYS A 128 4.34 5.67 -12.42
N LYS A 129 4.37 6.90 -12.94
CA LYS A 129 4.48 8.11 -12.09
C LYS A 129 3.28 8.27 -11.17
N LEU A 130 2.06 8.01 -11.65
CA LEU A 130 0.83 8.17 -10.87
C LEU A 130 0.73 7.15 -9.73
N VAL A 131 1.16 5.90 -9.94
CA VAL A 131 1.10 4.85 -8.92
C VAL A 131 2.30 4.87 -7.96
N THR A 132 3.30 5.69 -8.22
CA THR A 132 4.47 5.79 -7.35
C THR A 132 4.17 6.66 -6.14
N ILE A 133 4.26 6.08 -4.94
CA ILE A 133 4.04 6.78 -3.68
C ILE A 133 5.20 7.75 -3.40
N LEU A 134 4.88 8.99 -3.02
CA LEU A 134 5.86 9.97 -2.59
C LEU A 134 6.40 9.61 -1.19
N LEU A 135 7.72 9.60 -1.05
CA LEU A 135 8.42 9.17 0.17
C LEU A 135 9.21 10.30 0.85
N ASP A 136 9.09 11.51 0.32
CA ASP A 136 9.83 12.70 0.71
C ASP A 136 8.91 13.90 1.02
N VAL A 137 7.68 13.63 1.44
CA VAL A 137 6.73 14.67 1.85
C VAL A 137 7.27 15.36 3.10
N GLU A 138 7.31 16.70 3.08
CA GLU A 138 7.69 17.49 4.25
C GLU A 138 6.65 17.33 5.35
N LEU A 139 7.08 16.88 6.52
CA LEU A 139 6.21 16.61 7.66
C LEU A 139 6.66 17.48 8.85
N ALA A 140 5.68 18.05 9.57
CA ALA A 140 5.93 18.85 10.77
C ALA A 140 6.25 18.00 12.01
N PHE A 141 6.32 16.67 11.89
CA PHE A 141 6.49 15.71 12.97
C PHE A 141 7.39 14.54 12.51
N SER A 142 7.93 13.80 13.46
CA SER A 142 8.80 12.65 13.26
C SER A 142 8.24 11.40 13.94
N THR A 143 8.89 10.25 13.74
CA THR A 143 8.52 8.98 14.39
C THR A 143 8.50 9.09 15.93
N LYS A 144 9.34 9.95 16.52
CA LYS A 144 9.41 10.17 17.98
C LYS A 144 8.15 10.80 18.56
N ASP A 145 7.40 11.54 17.75
CA ASP A 145 6.16 12.19 18.17
C ASP A 145 4.98 11.20 18.29
N PHE A 146 5.16 9.96 17.79
CA PHE A 146 4.15 8.88 17.84
C PHE A 146 4.38 7.86 18.94
N ILE A 147 5.24 8.16 19.92
CA ILE A 147 5.41 7.31 21.10
C ILE A 147 4.07 7.26 21.85
N LYS A 148 3.55 6.04 22.02
CA LYS A 148 2.28 5.82 22.71
C LYS A 148 2.35 6.41 24.12
N GLN A 149 1.47 7.34 24.40
CA GLN A 149 1.26 7.91 25.74
C GLN A 149 0.18 7.11 26.48
N GLU A 150 0.16 7.25 27.81
CA GLU A 150 -0.97 6.76 28.60
C GLU A 150 -2.26 7.48 28.18
N VAL A 151 -3.33 6.72 28.06
CA VAL A 151 -4.62 7.26 27.64
C VAL A 151 -5.28 7.99 28.80
N ASP A 152 -5.57 9.28 28.65
CA ASP A 152 -6.44 10.00 29.57
C ASP A 152 -7.90 9.57 29.35
N ILE A 153 -8.29 8.49 30.04
CA ILE A 153 -9.62 7.90 29.93
C ILE A 153 -10.72 8.92 30.26
N LYS A 154 -10.48 9.83 31.22
CA LYS A 154 -11.46 10.86 31.62
C LYS A 154 -11.72 11.84 30.49
N SER A 155 -10.67 12.35 29.86
CA SER A 155 -10.80 13.23 28.70
C SER A 155 -11.44 12.53 27.52
N CYS A 156 -11.12 11.25 27.28
CA CYS A 156 -11.78 10.43 26.26
C CYS A 156 -13.28 10.27 26.51
N ILE A 157 -13.69 9.95 27.76
CA ILE A 157 -15.11 9.83 28.13
C ILE A 157 -15.83 11.18 27.92
N SER A 158 -15.23 12.29 28.33
CA SER A 158 -15.81 13.62 28.12
C SER A 158 -16.04 13.91 26.64
N LYS A 159 -15.01 13.65 25.81
CA LYS A 159 -15.10 13.89 24.35
C LYS A 159 -16.09 12.98 23.65
N PHE A 160 -16.12 11.70 24.00
CA PHE A 160 -17.09 10.75 23.45
C PHE A 160 -18.54 11.05 23.90
N SER A 161 -18.72 11.60 25.12
CA SER A 161 -20.03 12.06 25.58
C SER A 161 -20.52 13.28 24.78
N GLU A 162 -19.63 14.25 24.52
CA GLU A 162 -19.92 15.42 23.65
C GLU A 162 -20.33 14.98 22.24
N LEU A 163 -19.67 13.92 21.69
CA LEU A 163 -19.94 13.36 20.37
C LEU A 163 -21.10 12.34 20.37
N GLU A 164 -21.76 12.14 21.50
CA GLU A 164 -22.85 11.17 21.67
C GLU A 164 -22.48 9.72 21.39
N PHE A 165 -21.20 9.34 21.49
CA PHE A 165 -20.70 7.97 21.28
C PHE A 165 -20.90 7.11 22.51
N GLN A 166 -22.15 6.84 22.89
CA GLN A 166 -22.56 6.14 24.13
C GLN A 166 -21.92 4.76 24.31
N GLY A 167 -21.67 4.03 23.22
CA GLY A 167 -20.98 2.72 23.25
C GLY A 167 -19.57 2.84 23.80
N PHE A 168 -18.79 3.80 23.32
CA PHE A 168 -17.42 4.04 23.79
C PHE A 168 -17.38 4.59 25.21
N VAL A 169 -18.31 5.48 25.55
CA VAL A 169 -18.43 6.00 26.95
C VAL A 169 -18.64 4.83 27.92
N LYS A 170 -19.55 3.90 27.64
CA LYS A 170 -19.81 2.71 28.47
C LYS A 170 -18.60 1.80 28.57
N GLN A 171 -17.92 1.54 27.45
CA GLN A 171 -16.72 0.68 27.40
C GLN A 171 -15.61 1.26 28.28
N LEU A 172 -15.23 2.52 28.07
CA LEU A 172 -14.17 3.19 28.83
C LEU A 172 -14.53 3.36 30.31
N GLY A 173 -15.79 3.60 30.63
CA GLY A 173 -16.26 3.64 32.03
C GLY A 173 -16.07 2.30 32.75
N THR A 174 -16.23 1.19 32.05
CA THR A 174 -15.97 -0.15 32.59
C THR A 174 -14.48 -0.37 32.83
N GLU A 175 -13.63 0.04 31.86
CA GLU A 175 -12.16 -0.04 32.00
C GLU A 175 -11.67 0.80 33.19
N LEU A 176 -12.13 2.03 33.35
CA LEU A 176 -11.77 2.91 34.46
C LEU A 176 -12.11 2.27 35.81
N ASN A 177 -13.28 1.64 35.93
CA ASN A 177 -13.70 0.95 37.15
C ASN A 177 -12.86 -0.29 37.45
N ASN A 178 -12.34 -0.98 36.44
CA ASN A 178 -11.46 -2.13 36.62
C ASN A 178 -10.06 -1.70 37.07
N PHE A 179 -9.52 -0.62 36.54
CA PHE A 179 -8.24 -0.04 37.01
C PHE A 179 -8.31 0.49 38.46
N ALA A 180 -9.46 1.00 38.91
CA ALA A 180 -9.63 1.49 40.26
C ALA A 180 -9.79 0.39 41.32
N LYS A 181 -9.94 -0.86 40.92
CA LYS A 181 -10.12 -2.02 41.83
C LYS A 181 -8.89 -2.92 41.96
N GLY A 182 -7.82 -2.68 41.22
CA GLY A 182 -6.55 -3.40 41.25
C GLY A 182 -5.44 -2.54 41.85
#